data_2b69a5319911ff2b156469b0e3f7d817
#
_entry.id   2b69a5319911ff2b156469b0e3f7d817
#
_cell.length_a   1.000
_cell.length_b   1.000
_cell.length_c   1.000
_cell.angle_alpha   90.00
_cell.angle_beta   90.00
_cell.angle_gamma   90.00
#
_symmetry.space_group_name_H-M   'P 1'
#
loop_
_entity.id
_entity.type
_entity.pdbx_description
1 polymer ?
#
loop_
_entity_poly.entity_id
_entity_poly.type
_entity_poly.pdbx_seq_one_letter_code
_entity_poly.pdbx_strand_id
1 'polypeptide(L)'
;VSTETPTVNEATLTVRRPELLGPVLGRVVGMLAARAQCPIDRLDDALLLTDAVAAHAPGATGDGRVTVHVHAEPEGLSLRIGPLPAEGAQALVDAASLPGIGNVFQRVADDVRAEGSELHLHLAFRG
;
A
#
# COMPACT_ATOMS: atom_id res chain seq x y z
N VAL A 1 12.38 26.77 17.38
CA VAL A 1 12.23 26.33 16.98
C VAL A 1 12.37 25.63 16.76
N SER A 2 12.31 25.19 16.61
CA SER A 2 12.54 24.39 16.15
C SER A 2 12.25 23.87 15.65
N THR A 3 12.43 23.88 15.36
CA THR A 3 12.23 23.30 14.58
C THR A 3 12.46 22.41 14.08
N GLU A 4 12.76 21.89 14.18
CA GLU A 4 12.89 20.97 13.43
C GLU A 4 12.17 19.89 13.79
N THR A 5 11.05 19.88 13.44
CA THR A 5 10.20 18.75 13.35
C THR A 5 10.85 17.78 12.42
N PRO A 6 11.15 16.58 12.85
CA PRO A 6 11.62 15.58 11.92
C PRO A 6 10.59 15.49 10.81
N THR A 7 11.05 15.44 9.60
CA THR A 7 10.16 15.33 8.46
C THR A 7 9.44 14.00 8.55
N VAL A 8 8.17 14.06 8.89
CA VAL A 8 7.35 12.87 8.90
C VAL A 8 6.89 12.64 7.46
N ASN A 9 7.28 11.52 6.89
CA ASN A 9 6.96 11.20 5.51
C ASN A 9 5.94 10.07 5.49
N GLU A 10 4.77 10.35 6.05
CA GLU A 10 3.69 9.38 6.12
C GLU A 10 2.34 10.07 5.99
N ALA A 11 1.34 9.29 5.59
CA ALA A 11 -0.02 9.78 5.45
C ALA A 11 -0.99 8.64 5.70
N THR A 12 -2.18 9.01 6.17
CA THR A 12 -3.28 8.05 6.31
C THR A 12 -4.44 8.61 5.50
N LEU A 13 -5.02 7.76 4.67
CA LEU A 13 -6.17 8.17 3.89
C LEU A 13 -7.29 7.13 4.02
N THR A 14 -8.52 7.63 4.01
CA THR A 14 -9.70 6.79 3.99
C THR A 14 -10.52 7.20 2.78
N VAL A 15 -10.82 6.24 1.93
CA VAL A 15 -11.57 6.47 0.70
C VAL A 15 -12.86 5.66 0.76
N ARG A 16 -13.99 6.35 0.56
CA ARG A 16 -15.31 5.71 0.62
C ARG A 16 -15.81 5.27 -0.74
N ARG A 17 -15.29 5.87 -1.80
CA ARG A 17 -15.69 5.56 -3.17
C ARG A 17 -14.59 4.77 -3.83
N PRO A 18 -14.83 3.49 -4.12
CA PRO A 18 -13.76 2.60 -4.63
C PRO A 18 -13.06 3.14 -5.87
N GLU A 19 -13.77 3.84 -6.73
CA GLU A 19 -13.18 4.35 -7.97
C GLU A 19 -12.13 5.45 -7.71
N LEU A 20 -12.13 6.05 -6.53
CA LEU A 20 -11.16 7.10 -6.19
C LEU A 20 -9.91 6.55 -5.52
N LEU A 21 -9.93 5.31 -5.07
CA LEU A 21 -8.82 4.77 -4.29
C LEU A 21 -7.52 4.77 -5.08
N GLY A 22 -7.54 4.27 -6.30
CA GLY A 22 -6.33 4.22 -7.12
C GLY A 22 -5.73 5.59 -7.37
N PRO A 23 -6.52 6.55 -7.91
CA PRO A 23 -5.96 7.88 -8.19
C PRO A 23 -5.45 8.60 -6.94
N VAL A 24 -6.17 8.52 -5.82
CA VAL A 24 -5.76 9.22 -4.60
C VAL A 24 -4.54 8.54 -3.98
N LEU A 25 -4.59 7.22 -3.84
CA LEU A 25 -3.49 6.48 -3.23
C LEU A 25 -2.23 6.60 -4.10
N GLY A 26 -2.37 6.53 -5.41
CA GLY A 26 -1.24 6.67 -6.32
C GLY A 26 -0.54 8.01 -6.17
N ARG A 27 -1.29 9.08 -5.99
CA ARG A 27 -0.69 10.41 -5.79
C ARG A 27 0.03 10.50 -4.46
N VAL A 28 -0.56 9.97 -3.39
CA VAL A 28 0.05 9.99 -2.06
C VAL A 28 1.33 9.16 -2.07
N VAL A 29 1.28 7.95 -2.61
CA VAL A 29 2.45 7.08 -2.69
C VAL A 29 3.54 7.73 -3.52
N GLY A 30 3.20 8.28 -4.68
CA GLY A 30 4.18 8.93 -5.55
C GLY A 30 4.86 10.12 -4.86
N MET A 31 4.07 10.94 -4.16
CA MET A 31 4.62 12.09 -3.46
C MET A 31 5.55 11.68 -2.32
N LEU A 32 5.12 10.74 -1.49
CA LEU A 32 5.94 10.32 -0.35
C LEU A 32 7.18 9.56 -0.82
N ALA A 33 7.05 8.73 -1.85
CA ALA A 33 8.20 8.01 -2.41
C ALA A 33 9.23 8.99 -2.98
N ALA A 34 8.77 10.04 -3.68
CA ALA A 34 9.67 11.04 -4.22
C ALA A 34 10.41 11.77 -3.12
N ARG A 35 9.73 12.11 -2.04
CA ARG A 35 10.37 12.78 -0.89
C ARG A 35 11.38 11.88 -0.20
N ALA A 36 11.19 10.57 -0.27
CA ALA A 36 12.11 9.60 0.29
C ALA A 36 13.23 9.21 -0.70
N GLN A 37 13.27 9.83 -1.87
CA GLN A 37 14.26 9.59 -2.90
C GLN A 37 14.21 8.16 -3.43
N CYS A 38 13.01 7.68 -3.67
CA CYS A 38 12.78 6.35 -4.22
C CYS A 38 13.41 6.22 -5.60
N PRO A 39 14.18 5.16 -5.87
CA PRO A 39 14.69 4.92 -7.23
C PRO A 39 13.54 4.75 -8.22
N ILE A 40 13.77 5.16 -9.45
CA ILE A 40 12.71 5.17 -10.47
C ILE A 40 12.12 3.79 -10.71
N ASP A 41 12.96 2.77 -10.79
CA ASP A 41 12.47 1.41 -11.01
C ASP A 41 11.65 0.91 -9.81
N ARG A 42 12.01 1.33 -8.59
CA ARG A 42 11.22 0.97 -7.42
C ARG A 42 9.92 1.78 -7.34
N LEU A 43 9.90 2.98 -7.92
CA LEU A 43 8.66 3.75 -7.99
C LEU A 43 7.62 3.01 -8.84
N ASP A 44 8.03 2.40 -9.94
CA ASP A 44 7.12 1.61 -10.75
C ASP A 44 6.53 0.45 -9.94
N ASP A 45 7.36 -0.22 -9.16
CA ASP A 45 6.89 -1.31 -8.29
C ASP A 45 5.91 -0.79 -7.24
N ALA A 46 6.19 0.39 -6.67
CA ALA A 46 5.30 0.99 -5.68
C ALA A 46 3.93 1.29 -6.29
N LEU A 47 3.91 1.77 -7.53
CA LEU A 47 2.65 2.06 -8.20
C LEU A 47 1.91 0.78 -8.59
N LEU A 48 2.63 -0.29 -8.90
CA LEU A 48 1.99 -1.59 -9.14
C LEU A 48 1.32 -2.10 -7.87
N LEU A 49 1.97 -1.96 -6.71
CA LEU A 49 1.34 -2.33 -5.44
C LEU A 49 0.10 -1.48 -5.18
N THR A 50 0.18 -0.18 -5.46
CA THR A 50 -0.95 0.72 -5.32
C THR A 50 -2.13 0.29 -6.18
N ASP A 51 -1.85 -0.06 -7.43
CA ASP A 51 -2.90 -0.51 -8.35
C ASP A 51 -3.55 -1.80 -7.85
N ALA A 52 -2.75 -2.72 -7.33
CA ALA A 52 -3.29 -3.98 -6.79
C ALA A 52 -4.15 -3.74 -5.56
N VAL A 53 -3.73 -2.84 -4.67
CA VAL A 53 -4.54 -2.47 -3.51
C VAL A 53 -5.86 -1.87 -3.98
N ALA A 54 -5.80 -0.94 -4.93
CA ALA A 54 -7.00 -0.27 -5.44
C ALA A 54 -7.95 -1.26 -6.10
N ALA A 55 -7.42 -2.26 -6.79
CA ALA A 55 -8.25 -3.23 -7.49
C ALA A 55 -8.95 -4.20 -6.53
N HIS A 56 -8.31 -4.56 -5.42
CA HIS A 56 -8.78 -5.66 -4.59
C HIS A 56 -9.26 -5.26 -3.20
N ALA A 57 -8.73 -4.18 -2.62
CA ALA A 57 -9.08 -3.82 -1.25
C ALA A 57 -10.55 -3.46 -1.06
N PRO A 58 -11.21 -2.75 -1.99
CA PRO A 58 -12.63 -2.43 -1.79
C PRO A 58 -13.50 -3.67 -1.64
N GLY A 59 -13.18 -4.74 -2.35
CA GLY A 59 -13.92 -6.00 -2.22
C GLY A 59 -13.67 -6.74 -0.93
N ALA A 60 -12.59 -6.42 -0.23
CA ALA A 60 -12.27 -7.06 1.05
C ALA A 60 -12.92 -6.36 2.24
N THR A 61 -13.51 -5.18 2.04
CA THR A 61 -14.24 -4.47 3.08
C THR A 61 -15.73 -4.68 2.85
N GLY A 62 -16.50 -4.66 3.93
CA GLY A 62 -17.92 -4.90 3.80
C GLY A 62 -18.67 -3.75 3.16
N ASP A 63 -18.14 -2.53 3.22
CA ASP A 63 -18.81 -1.32 2.73
C ASP A 63 -18.02 -0.58 1.66
N GLY A 64 -16.92 -1.15 1.17
CA GLY A 64 -16.09 -0.51 0.15
C GLY A 64 -15.18 0.59 0.68
N ARG A 65 -15.26 0.90 1.96
CA ARG A 65 -14.46 1.95 2.58
C ARG A 65 -13.09 1.38 2.91
N VAL A 66 -12.05 2.01 2.40
CA VAL A 66 -10.68 1.50 2.58
C VAL A 66 -9.82 2.57 3.25
N THR A 67 -9.11 2.18 4.28
CA THR A 67 -8.13 3.03 4.95
C THR A 67 -6.74 2.47 4.68
N VAL A 68 -5.84 3.34 4.26
CA VAL A 68 -4.45 2.95 3.97
C VAL A 68 -3.52 3.91 4.69
N HIS A 69 -2.56 3.36 5.39
CA HIS A 69 -1.47 4.12 5.98
C HIS A 69 -0.24 3.94 5.09
N VAL A 70 0.35 5.05 4.68
CA VAL A 70 1.52 5.06 3.80
C VAL A 70 2.67 5.66 4.56
N HIS A 71 3.81 4.98 4.58
CA HIS A 71 5.03 5.46 5.21
C HIS A 71 6.19 5.21 4.27
N ALA A 72 6.98 6.25 3.98
CA ALA A 72 8.13 6.12 3.12
C ALA A 72 9.35 6.72 3.79
N GLU A 73 10.47 6.03 3.66
CA GLU A 73 11.76 6.50 4.15
C GLU A 73 12.83 6.01 3.17
N PRO A 74 14.09 6.49 3.30
CA PRO A 74 15.12 6.10 2.32
C PRO A 74 15.30 4.59 2.16
N GLU A 75 14.98 3.82 3.18
CA GLU A 75 15.09 2.37 3.14
C GLU A 75 13.96 1.71 2.39
N GLY A 76 12.78 2.31 2.37
CA GLY A 76 11.66 1.68 1.70
C GLY A 76 10.31 2.31 1.97
N LEU A 77 9.30 1.70 1.36
CA LEU A 77 7.92 2.12 1.45
C LEU A 77 7.10 1.04 2.15
N SER A 78 6.25 1.46 3.06
CA SER A 78 5.33 0.54 3.74
C SER A 78 3.90 0.99 3.51
N LEU A 79 3.03 0.04 3.21
CA LEU A 79 1.59 0.25 3.11
C LEU A 79 0.92 -0.64 4.14
N ARG A 80 -0.03 -0.07 4.88
CA ARG A 80 -0.83 -0.84 5.83
C ARG A 80 -2.30 -0.58 5.53
N ILE A 81 -2.99 -1.63 5.14
CA ILE A 81 -4.38 -1.55 4.71
C ILE A 81 -5.25 -2.14 5.83
N GLY A 82 -6.17 -1.36 6.35
CA GLY A 82 -7.07 -1.80 7.41
C GLY A 82 -7.59 -0.65 8.24
N PRO A 83 -8.53 -0.93 9.15
CA PRO A 83 -8.97 -2.27 9.54
C PRO A 83 -9.87 -2.92 8.50
N LEU A 84 -9.70 -4.23 8.37
CA LEU A 84 -10.52 -5.07 7.49
C LEU A 84 -11.39 -5.99 8.35
N PRO A 85 -12.47 -6.54 7.79
CA PRO A 85 -13.24 -7.55 8.51
C PRO A 85 -12.38 -8.75 8.89
N ALA A 86 -12.88 -9.61 9.78
CA ALA A 86 -12.15 -10.79 10.21
C ALA A 86 -11.62 -11.56 9.02
N GLU A 87 -10.31 -11.89 9.04
CA GLU A 87 -9.61 -12.58 7.96
C GLU A 87 -9.63 -11.82 6.63
N GLY A 88 -9.99 -10.53 6.66
CA GLY A 88 -10.01 -9.71 5.46
C GLY A 88 -8.62 -9.53 4.86
N ALA A 89 -7.57 -9.48 5.69
CA ALA A 89 -6.21 -9.33 5.18
C ALA A 89 -5.83 -10.52 4.32
N GLN A 90 -6.11 -11.75 4.77
CA GLN A 90 -5.81 -12.94 3.98
C GLN A 90 -6.68 -13.00 2.73
N ALA A 91 -7.94 -12.62 2.84
CA ALA A 91 -8.84 -12.59 1.68
C ALA A 91 -8.34 -11.60 0.63
N LEU A 92 -7.79 -10.47 1.07
CA LEU A 92 -7.23 -9.48 0.15
C LEU A 92 -6.01 -10.04 -0.58
N VAL A 93 -5.13 -10.72 0.14
CA VAL A 93 -3.97 -11.35 -0.49
C VAL A 93 -4.43 -12.39 -1.52
N ASP A 94 -5.38 -13.24 -1.13
CA ASP A 94 -5.86 -14.29 -2.01
C ASP A 94 -6.51 -13.73 -3.28
N ALA A 95 -7.21 -12.60 -3.15
CA ALA A 95 -7.88 -11.98 -4.29
C ALA A 95 -6.88 -11.50 -5.35
N ALA A 96 -5.65 -11.22 -4.98
CA ALA A 96 -4.63 -10.75 -5.90
C ALA A 96 -3.87 -11.88 -6.60
N SER A 97 -4.30 -13.12 -6.41
CA SER A 97 -3.69 -14.27 -7.09
C SER A 97 -4.28 -14.42 -8.49
N LEU A 98 -3.40 -14.54 -9.49
CA LEU A 98 -3.79 -14.67 -10.88
C LEU A 98 -3.36 -16.05 -11.39
N PRO A 99 -4.25 -16.78 -12.08
CA PRO A 99 -3.91 -18.10 -12.60
C PRO A 99 -2.69 -18.04 -13.52
N GLY A 100 -1.71 -18.90 -13.24
CA GLY A 100 -0.50 -18.99 -14.06
C GLY A 100 0.53 -17.90 -13.83
N ILE A 101 0.17 -16.85 -13.06
CA ILE A 101 1.08 -15.73 -12.82
C ILE A 101 1.50 -15.68 -11.36
N GLY A 102 0.60 -16.04 -10.44
CA GLY A 102 0.87 -16.02 -9.02
C GLY A 102 0.27 -14.80 -8.35
N ASN A 103 0.74 -14.52 -7.15
CA ASN A 103 0.17 -13.44 -6.34
C ASN A 103 0.90 -12.13 -6.61
N VAL A 104 0.13 -11.09 -6.97
CA VAL A 104 0.70 -9.79 -7.33
C VAL A 104 1.46 -9.18 -6.15
N PHE A 105 0.87 -9.21 -4.94
CA PHE A 105 1.54 -8.63 -3.79
C PHE A 105 2.88 -9.32 -3.51
N GLN A 106 2.87 -10.66 -3.56
CA GLN A 106 4.06 -11.42 -3.24
C GLN A 106 5.14 -11.29 -4.31
N ARG A 107 4.76 -11.00 -5.55
CA ARG A 107 5.73 -10.85 -6.63
C ARG A 107 6.40 -9.48 -6.60
N VAL A 108 5.72 -8.46 -6.16
CA VAL A 108 6.21 -7.08 -6.22
C VAL A 108 6.78 -6.61 -4.88
N ALA A 109 6.07 -6.88 -3.78
CA ALA A 109 6.55 -6.47 -2.46
C ALA A 109 7.65 -7.41 -1.96
N ASP A 110 8.56 -6.83 -1.17
CA ASP A 110 9.61 -7.62 -0.53
C ASP A 110 9.10 -8.34 0.70
N ASP A 111 8.04 -7.85 1.31
CA ASP A 111 7.42 -8.50 2.47
C ASP A 111 5.92 -8.29 2.42
N VAL A 112 5.17 -9.35 2.67
CA VAL A 112 3.71 -9.34 2.70
C VAL A 112 3.28 -10.05 3.97
N ARG A 113 2.56 -9.35 4.85
CA ARG A 113 2.07 -9.95 6.09
C ARG A 113 0.59 -9.65 6.28
N ALA A 114 -0.19 -10.71 6.38
CA ALA A 114 -1.62 -10.61 6.71
C ALA A 114 -1.76 -10.90 8.20
N GLU A 115 -2.11 -9.86 8.96
CA GLU A 115 -2.21 -9.96 10.40
C GLU A 115 -3.61 -9.57 10.85
N GLY A 116 -4.50 -10.57 10.88
CA GLY A 116 -5.86 -10.34 11.34
C GLY A 116 -6.61 -9.35 10.45
N SER A 117 -6.80 -8.15 10.95
CA SER A 117 -7.57 -7.12 10.26
C SER A 117 -6.72 -6.17 9.42
N GLU A 118 -5.40 -6.42 9.31
CA GLU A 118 -4.54 -5.53 8.55
C GLU A 118 -3.63 -6.29 7.61
N LEU A 119 -3.43 -5.72 6.42
CA LEU A 119 -2.45 -6.23 5.47
C LEU A 119 -1.27 -5.27 5.47
N HIS A 120 -0.07 -5.79 5.69
CA HIS A 120 1.16 -5.01 5.67
C HIS A 120 1.98 -5.38 4.45
N LEU A 121 2.33 -4.38 3.65
CA LEU A 121 3.17 -4.54 2.47
C LEU A 121 4.41 -3.69 2.65
N HIS A 122 5.57 -4.24 2.33
CA HIS A 122 6.82 -3.49 2.38
C HIS A 122 7.58 -3.65 1.08
N LEU A 123 8.07 -2.54 0.54
CA LEU A 123 8.89 -2.51 -0.66
C LEU A 123 10.21 -1.84 -0.30
N ALA A 124 11.32 -2.60 -0.37
CA ALA A 124 12.64 -2.05 -0.10
C ALA A 124 13.12 -1.23 -1.29
N PHE A 125 13.71 -0.06 -1.02
CA PHE A 125 14.25 0.78 -2.08
C PHE A 125 15.66 0.37 -2.48
N ARG A 126 16.34 -0.38 -1.61
CA ARG A 126 17.70 -0.87 -1.89
C ARG A 126 17.71 -2.37 -1.76
N GLY A 127 18.25 -3.00 -2.76
CA GLY A 127 18.28 -4.44 -2.82
C GLY A 127 19.33 -5.09 -1.96
#